data_835d113008483e95e80feb1566e6994d
#
_entry.id   835d113008483e95e80feb1566e6994d
#
_cell.length_a   1.000
_cell.length_b   1.000
_cell.length_c   1.000
_cell.angle_alpha   90.00
_cell.angle_beta   90.00
_cell.angle_gamma   90.00
#
_symmetry.space_group_name_H-M   'P 1'
#
loop_
_entity.id
_entity.type
_entity.pdbx_description
1 polymer ?
#
loop_
_entity_poly.entity_id
_entity_poly.type
_entity_poly.pdbx_seq_one_letter_code
_entity_poly.pdbx_strand_id
1 'polypeptide(L)'
;MSTQIQVKNPKIMAGILMLGAFIGLFGETALNMALTNVMEQYSITAPTAQWLTTGYLLTLAILVPISALLMKWFSTRQLVIGGLVISMAGAVLAAASPNFAILELGRIVQAMGTGIIMPVMVSVLLVIFPIHKRGVVMGIMGLVITLGPALGPTLSGVVISTLGWNYIFWISAAFYVILTLAAVAKIVNVGEITKPKIDVLSIVLSTVGFGGLIYGLASMAGAGISSPVVLGPLLVGIVALVLFGIRQNSMDKPMVNLSVFTFPMFSIGTALMFLSILVILSTGILLPMYLKGSLLYSAAVAGLLLLPGNAVNVIMSPIVGALFDKIGPKKLALTGSIIVLIGNIIFAATISATTPAWLIIVPFMILFFGLTMVTIPAQTNGLNALPRELYGDGSAAMNTLNQVAGAAGTAIAITLLTAGQTSFAAGAPDASQGEVLAAGVKYTFYFVSGISVVALICSFFMKKPSEAKAKSTAAATTAPVRE
;
A
#
# COMPACT_ATOMS: atom_id res chain seq x y z
N MET A 1 15.34 32.04 -0.82
CA MET A 1 16.17 31.13 -1.64
C MET A 1 16.33 29.85 -0.88
N SER A 2 15.59 28.78 -1.26
CA SER A 2 15.72 27.46 -0.62
C SER A 2 17.04 26.85 -1.08
N THR A 3 17.99 26.74 -0.19
CA THR A 3 19.24 26.00 -0.42
C THR A 3 18.87 24.55 -0.76
N GLN A 4 18.97 24.19 -2.03
CA GLN A 4 18.89 22.78 -2.44
C GLN A 4 20.05 22.06 -1.76
N ILE A 5 19.74 21.10 -0.89
CA ILE A 5 20.77 20.25 -0.32
C ILE A 5 21.36 19.44 -1.49
N GLN A 6 22.57 19.81 -1.90
CA GLN A 6 23.29 19.07 -2.95
C GLN A 6 23.79 17.73 -2.37
N VAL A 7 23.02 16.68 -2.66
CA VAL A 7 23.47 15.30 -2.36
C VAL A 7 24.44 14.87 -3.45
N LYS A 8 25.66 14.52 -3.08
CA LYS A 8 26.73 14.11 -4.04
C LYS A 8 26.30 12.95 -4.96
N ASN A 9 25.50 11.98 -4.44
CA ASN A 9 25.06 10.80 -5.19
C ASN A 9 23.56 10.48 -4.93
N PRO A 10 22.62 11.27 -5.44
CA PRO A 10 21.18 11.08 -5.15
C PRO A 10 20.65 9.73 -5.68
N LYS A 11 21.18 9.22 -6.80
CA LYS A 11 20.77 7.93 -7.38
C LYS A 11 21.13 6.74 -6.48
N ILE A 12 22.33 6.75 -5.85
CA ILE A 12 22.76 5.68 -4.95
C ILE A 12 21.89 5.70 -3.69
N MET A 13 21.65 6.89 -3.13
CA MET A 13 20.79 7.07 -1.96
C MET A 13 19.37 6.56 -2.23
N ALA A 14 18.80 6.91 -3.38
CA ALA A 14 17.50 6.42 -3.82
C ALA A 14 17.49 4.88 -3.99
N GLY A 15 18.53 4.32 -4.61
CA GLY A 15 18.66 2.87 -4.79
C GLY A 15 18.68 2.10 -3.47
N ILE A 16 19.40 2.57 -2.46
CA ILE A 16 19.45 1.95 -1.13
C ILE A 16 18.05 1.94 -0.49
N LEU A 17 17.34 3.08 -0.54
CA LEU A 17 15.99 3.21 0.03
C LEU A 17 14.99 2.31 -0.70
N MET A 18 15.01 2.33 -2.03
CA MET A 18 14.11 1.53 -2.86
C MET A 18 14.35 0.03 -2.69
N LEU A 19 15.61 -0.41 -2.64
CA LEU A 19 15.94 -1.82 -2.39
C LEU A 19 15.58 -2.26 -0.97
N GLY A 20 15.77 -1.40 0.04
CA GLY A 20 15.32 -1.69 1.40
C GLY A 20 13.81 -1.88 1.49
N ALA A 21 13.04 -1.00 0.84
CA ALA A 21 11.58 -1.12 0.73
C ALA A 21 11.17 -2.37 -0.05
N PHE A 22 11.87 -2.68 -1.16
CA PHE A 22 11.63 -3.88 -1.97
C PHE A 22 11.74 -5.16 -1.14
N ILE A 23 12.81 -5.33 -0.35
CA ILE A 23 13.00 -6.54 0.47
C ILE A 23 11.90 -6.65 1.53
N GLY A 24 11.46 -5.53 2.11
CA GLY A 24 10.35 -5.51 3.06
C GLY A 24 9.04 -5.99 2.43
N LEU A 25 8.68 -5.44 1.26
CA LEU A 25 7.47 -5.82 0.52
C LEU A 25 7.55 -7.22 -0.09
N PHE A 26 8.73 -7.65 -0.54
CA PHE A 26 8.98 -9.03 -0.94
C PHE A 26 8.72 -9.99 0.22
N GLY A 27 9.29 -9.69 1.40
CA GLY A 27 9.10 -10.49 2.60
C GLY A 27 7.65 -10.57 3.07
N GLU A 28 6.83 -9.53 2.82
CA GLU A 28 5.39 -9.53 3.13
C GLU A 28 4.64 -10.66 2.42
N THR A 29 4.93 -10.89 1.14
CA THR A 29 4.20 -11.85 0.31
C THR A 29 4.91 -13.19 0.13
N ALA A 30 6.23 -13.22 0.25
CA ALA A 30 7.04 -14.43 0.07
C ALA A 30 6.65 -15.55 1.04
N LEU A 31 6.32 -15.21 2.28
CA LEU A 31 5.96 -16.18 3.31
C LEU A 31 4.60 -16.84 3.06
N ASN A 32 3.72 -16.24 2.27
CA ASN A 32 2.42 -16.86 1.94
C ASN A 32 2.58 -18.22 1.26
N MET A 33 3.68 -18.44 0.53
CA MET A 33 3.99 -19.74 -0.09
C MET A 33 4.50 -20.78 0.92
N ALA A 34 5.02 -20.33 2.07
CA ALA A 34 5.59 -21.18 3.11
C ALA A 34 4.58 -21.59 4.20
N LEU A 35 3.35 -21.02 4.19
CA LEU A 35 2.39 -21.22 5.28
C LEU A 35 2.12 -22.68 5.58
N THR A 36 1.96 -23.53 4.57
CA THR A 36 1.76 -24.98 4.74
C THR A 36 2.96 -25.65 5.41
N ASN A 37 4.18 -25.33 4.99
CA ASN A 37 5.41 -25.87 5.58
C ASN A 37 5.56 -25.44 7.05
N VAL A 38 5.22 -24.18 7.37
CA VAL A 38 5.23 -23.65 8.73
C VAL A 38 4.17 -24.34 9.59
N MET A 39 2.96 -24.58 9.05
CA MET A 39 1.90 -25.31 9.76
C MET A 39 2.32 -26.73 10.11
N GLU A 40 2.94 -27.43 9.18
CA GLU A 40 3.46 -28.78 9.41
C GLU A 40 4.59 -28.80 10.43
N GLN A 41 5.58 -27.92 10.27
CA GLN A 41 6.77 -27.89 11.16
C GLN A 41 6.43 -27.59 12.61
N TYR A 42 5.50 -26.62 12.85
CA TYR A 42 5.14 -26.20 14.19
C TYR A 42 3.82 -26.81 14.71
N SER A 43 3.19 -27.70 13.93
CA SER A 43 1.92 -28.35 14.25
C SER A 43 0.82 -27.35 14.66
N ILE A 44 0.67 -26.27 13.87
CA ILE A 44 -0.29 -25.18 14.11
C ILE A 44 -1.39 -25.17 13.06
N THR A 45 -2.52 -24.53 13.41
CA THR A 45 -3.67 -24.40 12.50
C THR A 45 -3.48 -23.28 11.48
N ALA A 46 -4.22 -23.33 10.38
CA ALA A 46 -4.18 -22.28 9.34
C ALA A 46 -4.53 -20.88 9.88
N PRO A 47 -5.54 -20.68 10.73
CA PRO A 47 -5.78 -19.37 11.36
C PRO A 47 -4.61 -18.84 12.19
N THR A 48 -3.89 -19.74 12.89
CA THR A 48 -2.69 -19.36 13.64
C THR A 48 -1.56 -18.96 12.70
N ALA A 49 -1.31 -19.73 11.65
CA ALA A 49 -0.28 -19.41 10.66
C ALA A 49 -0.53 -18.09 9.91
N GLN A 50 -1.79 -17.74 9.69
CA GLN A 50 -2.18 -16.48 9.03
C GLN A 50 -1.73 -15.23 9.81
N TRP A 51 -1.49 -15.34 11.13
CA TRP A 51 -0.95 -14.24 11.91
C TRP A 51 0.40 -13.75 11.41
N LEU A 52 1.22 -14.61 10.80
CA LEU A 52 2.49 -14.19 10.18
C LEU A 52 2.32 -13.08 9.13
N THR A 53 1.20 -13.06 8.43
CA THR A 53 0.87 -12.00 7.46
C THR A 53 0.09 -10.87 8.13
N THR A 54 -0.92 -11.22 8.93
CA THR A 54 -1.77 -10.23 9.62
C THR A 54 -0.98 -9.40 10.61
N GLY A 55 -0.11 -10.02 11.43
CA GLY A 55 0.74 -9.33 12.40
C GLY A 55 1.74 -8.39 11.72
N TYR A 56 2.28 -8.81 10.57
CA TYR A 56 3.15 -7.96 9.75
C TYR A 56 2.41 -6.71 9.25
N LEU A 57 1.25 -6.88 8.61
CA LEU A 57 0.43 -5.78 8.09
C LEU A 57 -0.06 -4.85 9.20
N LEU A 58 -0.49 -5.42 10.33
CA LEU A 58 -0.91 -4.66 11.51
C LEU A 58 0.23 -3.80 12.06
N THR A 59 1.43 -4.37 12.15
CA THR A 59 2.62 -3.64 12.58
C THR A 59 2.96 -2.48 11.63
N LEU A 60 2.89 -2.70 10.31
CA LEU A 60 3.06 -1.63 9.32
C LEU A 60 2.04 -0.51 9.53
N ALA A 61 0.77 -0.85 9.70
CA ALA A 61 -0.31 0.11 9.87
C ALA A 61 -0.15 0.99 11.11
N ILE A 62 0.36 0.42 12.19
CA ILE A 62 0.64 1.13 13.44
C ILE A 62 1.86 2.05 13.29
N LEU A 63 2.92 1.56 12.65
CA LEU A 63 4.21 2.28 12.61
C LEU A 63 4.29 3.35 11.54
N VAL A 64 3.56 3.22 10.44
CA VAL A 64 3.59 4.23 9.36
C VAL A 64 3.16 5.61 9.87
N PRO A 65 2.08 5.81 10.64
CA PRO A 65 1.79 7.11 11.26
C PRO A 65 2.87 7.58 12.24
N ILE A 66 3.42 6.68 13.05
CA ILE A 66 4.47 6.97 14.03
C ILE A 66 5.75 7.43 13.31
N SER A 67 6.00 6.96 12.09
CA SER A 67 7.18 7.34 11.31
C SER A 67 7.26 8.84 11.03
N ALA A 68 6.13 9.56 10.96
CA ALA A 68 6.10 11.01 10.84
C ALA A 68 6.76 11.69 12.05
N LEU A 69 6.50 11.18 13.27
CA LEU A 69 7.16 11.66 14.49
C LEU A 69 8.64 11.27 14.48
N LEU A 70 8.98 10.05 14.09
CA LEU A 70 10.36 9.59 14.01
C LEU A 70 11.19 10.44 13.06
N MET A 71 10.63 10.86 11.91
CA MET A 71 11.29 11.76 10.96
C MET A 71 11.55 13.17 11.53
N LYS A 72 10.81 13.59 12.55
CA LYS A 72 11.04 14.86 13.26
C LYS A 72 12.09 14.72 14.39
N TRP A 73 12.29 13.51 14.89
CA TRP A 73 13.19 13.22 16.02
C TRP A 73 14.57 12.74 15.62
N PHE A 74 14.65 11.96 14.55
CA PHE A 74 15.88 11.33 14.10
C PHE A 74 16.30 11.84 12.73
N SER A 75 17.60 11.86 12.50
CA SER A 75 18.14 12.19 11.18
C SER A 75 17.80 11.13 10.14
N THR A 76 17.74 11.52 8.87
CA THR A 76 17.51 10.60 7.74
C THR A 76 18.43 9.39 7.79
N ARG A 77 19.72 9.62 8.10
CA ARG A 77 20.73 8.56 8.19
C ARG A 77 20.40 7.59 9.32
N GLN A 78 20.02 8.09 10.50
CA GLN A 78 19.65 7.25 11.65
C GLN A 78 18.40 6.41 11.33
N LEU A 79 17.40 6.98 10.71
CA LEU A 79 16.17 6.27 10.37
C LEU A 79 16.40 5.18 9.33
N VAL A 80 17.18 5.44 8.28
CA VAL A 80 17.45 4.46 7.24
C VAL A 80 18.30 3.32 7.79
N ILE A 81 19.40 3.63 8.47
CA ILE A 81 20.27 2.60 9.06
C ILE A 81 19.51 1.82 10.15
N GLY A 82 18.81 2.52 11.05
CA GLY A 82 18.00 1.88 12.09
C GLY A 82 16.91 0.97 11.52
N GLY A 83 16.17 1.43 10.52
CA GLY A 83 15.14 0.64 9.84
C GLY A 83 15.71 -0.62 9.18
N LEU A 84 16.86 -0.51 8.48
CA LEU A 84 17.53 -1.66 7.87
C LEU A 84 18.05 -2.64 8.93
N VAL A 85 18.63 -2.16 10.02
CA VAL A 85 19.14 -2.99 11.14
C VAL A 85 17.99 -3.69 11.86
N ILE A 86 16.88 -3.00 12.12
CA ILE A 86 15.69 -3.60 12.73
C ILE A 86 15.11 -4.69 11.81
N SER A 87 14.97 -4.41 10.49
CA SER A 87 14.50 -5.42 9.53
C SER A 87 15.45 -6.62 9.45
N MET A 88 16.75 -6.38 9.50
CA MET A 88 17.79 -7.43 9.54
C MET A 88 17.65 -8.30 10.79
N ALA A 89 17.53 -7.68 11.96
CA ALA A 89 17.36 -8.41 13.23
C ALA A 89 16.09 -9.26 13.21
N GLY A 90 14.96 -8.70 12.70
CA GLY A 90 13.73 -9.44 12.50
C GLY A 90 13.89 -10.63 11.54
N ALA A 91 14.59 -10.44 10.43
CA ALA A 91 14.86 -11.51 9.48
C ALA A 91 15.73 -12.63 10.10
N VAL A 92 16.76 -12.29 10.86
CA VAL A 92 17.59 -13.28 11.58
C VAL A 92 16.79 -14.04 12.63
N LEU A 93 15.96 -13.34 13.43
CA LEU A 93 15.07 -13.98 14.40
C LEU A 93 14.09 -14.94 13.73
N ALA A 94 13.49 -14.54 12.60
CA ALA A 94 12.57 -15.39 11.86
C ALA A 94 13.29 -16.60 11.22
N ALA A 95 14.48 -16.41 10.66
CA ALA A 95 15.28 -17.47 10.05
C ALA A 95 15.72 -18.54 11.05
N ALA A 96 16.11 -18.13 12.26
CA ALA A 96 16.61 -18.99 13.33
C ALA A 96 15.51 -19.44 14.33
N SER A 97 14.21 -19.20 14.02
CA SER A 97 13.11 -19.43 14.94
C SER A 97 12.97 -20.91 15.34
N PRO A 98 13.02 -21.24 16.64
CA PRO A 98 12.79 -22.59 17.12
C PRO A 98 11.30 -22.95 17.29
N ASN A 99 10.43 -21.94 17.31
CA ASN A 99 8.97 -22.10 17.47
C ASN A 99 8.23 -20.97 16.77
N PHE A 100 6.91 -21.13 16.65
CA PHE A 100 6.04 -20.16 15.98
C PHE A 100 6.07 -18.76 16.62
N ALA A 101 6.12 -18.66 17.95
CA ALA A 101 6.10 -17.36 18.64
C ALA A 101 7.35 -16.53 18.32
N ILE A 102 8.53 -17.15 18.22
CA ILE A 102 9.78 -16.46 17.81
C ILE A 102 9.72 -16.09 16.33
N LEU A 103 9.14 -16.94 15.48
CA LEU A 103 8.93 -16.62 14.05
C LEU A 103 8.03 -15.38 13.92
N GLU A 104 6.91 -15.34 14.61
CA GLU A 104 5.97 -14.21 14.61
C GLU A 104 6.63 -12.94 15.15
N LEU A 105 7.37 -13.03 16.27
CA LEU A 105 8.15 -11.92 16.80
C LEU A 105 9.15 -11.39 15.78
N GLY A 106 9.86 -12.28 15.08
CA GLY A 106 10.79 -11.92 14.01
C GLY A 106 10.07 -11.16 12.88
N ARG A 107 8.86 -11.58 12.51
CA ARG A 107 8.01 -10.91 11.50
C ARG A 107 7.57 -9.51 11.94
N ILE A 108 7.14 -9.37 13.21
CA ILE A 108 6.78 -8.08 13.79
C ILE A 108 7.98 -7.13 13.76
N VAL A 109 9.16 -7.59 14.21
CA VAL A 109 10.38 -6.78 14.20
C VAL A 109 10.79 -6.40 12.76
N GLN A 110 10.67 -7.31 11.81
CA GLN A 110 10.94 -7.03 10.39
C GLN A 110 9.99 -5.97 9.82
N ALA A 111 8.70 -6.05 10.16
CA ALA A 111 7.69 -5.08 9.77
C ALA A 111 7.96 -3.69 10.36
N MET A 112 8.51 -3.61 11.60
CA MET A 112 8.90 -2.34 12.20
C MET A 112 9.92 -1.59 11.34
N GLY A 113 10.95 -2.27 10.86
CA GLY A 113 11.93 -1.64 10.00
C GLY A 113 11.35 -1.19 8.66
N THR A 114 10.51 -2.03 8.04
CA THR A 114 9.82 -1.69 6.77
C THR A 114 8.89 -0.49 6.94
N GLY A 115 8.12 -0.43 8.03
CA GLY A 115 7.21 0.67 8.35
C GLY A 115 7.92 2.02 8.55
N ILE A 116 9.20 2.01 8.96
CA ILE A 116 10.04 3.20 9.02
C ILE A 116 10.57 3.57 7.62
N ILE A 117 11.09 2.60 6.88
CA ILE A 117 11.76 2.83 5.59
C ILE A 117 10.79 3.39 4.53
N MET A 118 9.56 2.90 4.45
CA MET A 118 8.60 3.27 3.40
C MET A 118 8.29 4.78 3.37
N PRO A 119 7.80 5.42 4.45
CA PRO A 119 7.53 6.86 4.43
C PRO A 119 8.81 7.70 4.32
N VAL A 120 9.91 7.25 4.93
CA VAL A 120 11.22 7.91 4.82
C VAL A 120 11.70 7.91 3.38
N MET A 121 11.58 6.80 2.66
CA MET A 121 11.93 6.70 1.25
C MET A 121 11.19 7.76 0.42
N VAL A 122 9.86 7.83 0.53
CA VAL A 122 9.04 8.78 -0.22
C VAL A 122 9.46 10.22 0.08
N SER A 123 9.57 10.57 1.36
CA SER A 123 9.96 11.91 1.81
C SER A 123 11.35 12.31 1.29
N VAL A 124 12.32 11.41 1.41
CA VAL A 124 13.70 11.65 0.93
C VAL A 124 13.75 11.84 -0.57
N LEU A 125 13.06 10.99 -1.35
CA LEU A 125 13.01 11.11 -2.81
C LEU A 125 12.48 12.47 -3.26
N LEU A 126 11.46 13.01 -2.60
CA LEU A 126 10.92 14.34 -2.88
C LEU A 126 11.91 15.47 -2.58
N VAL A 127 12.81 15.27 -1.61
CA VAL A 127 13.81 16.26 -1.23
C VAL A 127 15.03 16.25 -2.14
N ILE A 128 15.56 15.06 -2.49
CA ILE A 128 16.82 14.92 -3.23
C ILE A 128 16.66 15.07 -4.76
N PHE A 129 15.43 14.91 -5.28
CA PHE A 129 15.16 15.10 -6.70
C PHE A 129 14.38 16.39 -7.00
N PRO A 130 14.75 17.14 -8.06
CA PRO A 130 14.02 18.33 -8.45
C PRO A 130 12.63 17.98 -8.99
N ILE A 131 11.68 18.92 -8.89
CA ILE A 131 10.25 18.73 -9.21
C ILE A 131 10.05 18.12 -10.61
N HIS A 132 10.81 18.57 -11.61
CA HIS A 132 10.70 18.11 -13.00
C HIS A 132 11.20 16.67 -13.26
N LYS A 133 11.83 16.00 -12.25
CA LYS A 133 12.28 14.60 -12.31
C LYS A 133 11.53 13.69 -11.35
N ARG A 134 10.64 14.24 -10.53
CA ARG A 134 9.93 13.47 -9.50
C ARG A 134 8.99 12.43 -10.08
N GLY A 135 8.36 12.71 -11.22
CA GLY A 135 7.50 11.75 -11.91
C GLY A 135 8.26 10.47 -12.28
N VAL A 136 9.41 10.58 -12.92
CA VAL A 136 10.27 9.42 -13.26
C VAL A 136 10.68 8.67 -11.99
N VAL A 137 11.11 9.38 -10.96
CA VAL A 137 11.59 8.77 -9.71
C VAL A 137 10.45 8.04 -8.99
N MET A 138 9.26 8.64 -8.92
CA MET A 138 8.07 8.02 -8.35
C MET A 138 7.58 6.83 -9.19
N GLY A 139 7.74 6.90 -10.51
CA GLY A 139 7.49 5.77 -11.40
C GLY A 139 8.42 4.58 -11.14
N ILE A 140 9.73 4.82 -10.93
CA ILE A 140 10.70 3.78 -10.55
C ILE A 140 10.35 3.23 -9.15
N MET A 141 9.97 4.10 -8.22
CA MET A 141 9.50 3.68 -6.89
C MET A 141 8.25 2.79 -7.02
N GLY A 142 7.29 3.17 -7.84
CA GLY A 142 6.09 2.38 -8.11
C GLY A 142 6.42 1.00 -8.68
N LEU A 143 7.38 0.93 -9.63
CA LEU A 143 7.90 -0.34 -10.14
C LEU A 143 8.44 -1.21 -9.01
N VAL A 144 9.27 -0.66 -8.12
CA VAL A 144 9.89 -1.38 -7.00
C VAL A 144 8.82 -1.90 -6.02
N ILE A 145 7.83 -1.06 -5.69
CA ILE A 145 6.72 -1.41 -4.80
C ILE A 145 5.88 -2.56 -5.39
N THR A 146 5.68 -2.56 -6.70
CA THR A 146 4.89 -3.61 -7.38
C THR A 146 5.69 -4.90 -7.57
N LEU A 147 6.99 -4.81 -7.89
CA LEU A 147 7.85 -5.98 -8.08
C LEU A 147 8.02 -6.81 -6.81
N GLY A 148 8.09 -6.17 -5.64
CA GLY A 148 8.26 -6.89 -4.37
C GLY A 148 7.20 -7.97 -4.18
N PRO A 149 5.91 -7.61 -4.09
CA PRO A 149 4.83 -8.59 -3.97
C PRO A 149 4.68 -9.52 -5.17
N ALA A 150 4.94 -9.06 -6.39
CA ALA A 150 4.81 -9.88 -7.60
C ALA A 150 5.84 -11.01 -7.68
N LEU A 151 7.09 -10.73 -7.29
CA LEU A 151 8.17 -11.72 -7.28
C LEU A 151 8.17 -12.58 -6.00
N GLY A 152 7.52 -12.10 -4.93
CA GLY A 152 7.46 -12.79 -3.64
C GLY A 152 7.10 -14.27 -3.77
N PRO A 153 5.91 -14.62 -4.26
CA PRO A 153 5.50 -16.02 -4.39
C PRO A 153 6.40 -16.85 -5.32
N THR A 154 6.82 -16.28 -6.45
CA THR A 154 7.61 -17.02 -7.47
C THR A 154 9.00 -17.35 -6.96
N LEU A 155 9.74 -16.35 -6.44
CA LEU A 155 11.11 -16.57 -5.96
C LEU A 155 11.10 -17.38 -4.66
N SER A 156 10.15 -17.12 -3.76
CA SER A 156 10.05 -17.91 -2.52
C SER A 156 9.68 -19.35 -2.78
N GLY A 157 8.82 -19.64 -3.77
CA GLY A 157 8.48 -20.99 -4.17
C GLY A 157 9.72 -21.81 -4.59
N VAL A 158 10.64 -21.19 -5.36
CA VAL A 158 11.92 -21.83 -5.75
C VAL A 158 12.82 -22.02 -4.51
N VAL A 159 12.94 -21.02 -3.64
CA VAL A 159 13.77 -21.12 -2.43
C VAL A 159 13.24 -22.20 -1.49
N ILE A 160 11.90 -22.26 -1.28
CA ILE A 160 11.26 -23.25 -0.40
C ILE A 160 11.52 -24.67 -0.91
N SER A 161 11.38 -24.90 -2.21
CA SER A 161 11.53 -26.24 -2.80
C SER A 161 12.99 -26.75 -2.82
N THR A 162 13.98 -25.84 -2.79
CA THR A 162 15.41 -26.21 -2.91
C THR A 162 16.17 -26.16 -1.58
N LEU A 163 15.89 -25.14 -0.77
CA LEU A 163 16.65 -24.85 0.45
C LEU A 163 15.80 -24.92 1.74
N GLY A 164 14.48 -24.74 1.62
CA GLY A 164 13.56 -24.62 2.75
C GLY A 164 13.12 -23.19 3.00
N TRP A 165 11.99 -23.03 3.71
CA TRP A 165 11.36 -21.73 3.91
C TRP A 165 12.19 -20.76 4.76
N ASN A 166 13.00 -21.21 5.71
CA ASN A 166 13.88 -20.38 6.55
C ASN A 166 14.88 -19.57 5.71
N TYR A 167 15.30 -20.09 4.54
CA TYR A 167 16.25 -19.41 3.68
C TYR A 167 15.70 -18.14 3.04
N ILE A 168 14.38 -17.96 2.96
CA ILE A 168 13.76 -16.70 2.57
C ILE A 168 14.27 -15.56 3.49
N PHE A 169 14.32 -15.84 4.79
CA PHE A 169 14.75 -14.87 5.80
C PHE A 169 16.28 -14.73 5.84
N TRP A 170 17.05 -15.81 5.68
CA TRP A 170 18.52 -15.72 5.61
C TRP A 170 18.99 -14.90 4.42
N ILE A 171 18.38 -15.10 3.24
CA ILE A 171 18.65 -14.31 2.05
C ILE A 171 18.29 -12.84 2.28
N SER A 172 17.11 -12.57 2.85
CA SER A 172 16.69 -11.22 3.19
C SER A 172 17.68 -10.56 4.18
N ALA A 173 18.13 -11.27 5.21
CA ALA A 173 19.10 -10.78 6.18
C ALA A 173 20.44 -10.41 5.50
N ALA A 174 20.94 -11.25 4.58
CA ALA A 174 22.16 -10.97 3.83
C ALA A 174 22.03 -9.68 2.99
N PHE A 175 20.91 -9.49 2.32
CA PHE A 175 20.65 -8.25 1.60
C PHE A 175 20.57 -7.04 2.54
N TYR A 176 19.91 -7.16 3.70
CA TYR A 176 19.87 -6.07 4.69
C TYR A 176 21.26 -5.72 5.22
N VAL A 177 22.17 -6.69 5.40
CA VAL A 177 23.60 -6.43 5.75
C VAL A 177 24.25 -5.56 4.67
N ILE A 178 24.17 -5.98 3.40
CA ILE A 178 24.76 -5.25 2.27
C ILE A 178 24.20 -3.82 2.20
N LEU A 179 22.87 -3.67 2.31
CA LEU A 179 22.23 -2.36 2.27
C LEU A 179 22.58 -1.49 3.47
N THR A 180 22.74 -2.08 4.65
CA THR A 180 23.17 -1.35 5.86
C THR A 180 24.58 -0.81 5.69
N LEU A 181 25.51 -1.61 5.20
CA LEU A 181 26.88 -1.17 4.91
C LEU A 181 26.89 -0.05 3.85
N ALA A 182 26.10 -0.20 2.78
CA ALA A 182 25.95 0.84 1.77
C ALA A 182 25.32 2.12 2.35
N ALA A 183 24.32 1.98 3.24
CA ALA A 183 23.65 3.10 3.90
C ALA A 183 24.62 3.88 4.81
N VAL A 184 25.43 3.18 5.60
CA VAL A 184 26.45 3.81 6.45
C VAL A 184 27.42 4.65 5.63
N ALA A 185 27.80 4.17 4.42
CA ALA A 185 28.76 4.84 3.55
C ALA A 185 28.16 5.98 2.71
N LYS A 186 26.87 5.92 2.34
CA LYS A 186 26.31 6.78 1.26
C LYS A 186 25.09 7.60 1.69
N ILE A 187 24.38 7.27 2.77
CA ILE A 187 23.22 8.04 3.22
C ILE A 187 23.68 9.30 3.94
N VAL A 188 23.14 10.44 3.50
CA VAL A 188 23.34 11.75 4.11
C VAL A 188 22.03 12.28 4.71
N ASN A 189 22.13 13.20 5.65
CA ASN A 189 20.98 13.82 6.27
C ASN A 189 20.39 14.87 5.34
N VAL A 190 19.07 14.80 5.09
CA VAL A 190 18.34 15.72 4.21
C VAL A 190 17.12 16.36 4.89
N GLY A 191 16.72 15.88 6.07
CA GLY A 191 15.63 16.40 6.87
C GLY A 191 16.12 17.31 7.98
N GLU A 192 15.25 18.21 8.44
CA GLU A 192 15.47 19.03 9.63
C GLU A 192 14.93 18.31 10.87
N ILE A 193 15.70 18.34 11.96
CA ILE A 193 15.34 17.72 13.23
C ILE A 193 14.70 18.79 14.11
N THR A 194 13.42 18.64 14.42
CA THR A 194 12.65 19.63 15.21
C THR A 194 12.37 19.18 16.65
N LYS A 195 12.48 17.88 16.94
CA LYS A 195 12.26 17.25 18.26
C LYS A 195 11.03 17.78 19.01
N PRO A 196 9.81 17.64 18.47
CA PRO A 196 8.61 18.04 19.20
C PRO A 196 8.47 17.18 20.47
N LYS A 197 7.70 17.66 21.46
CA LYS A 197 7.39 16.86 22.66
C LYS A 197 6.66 15.58 22.24
N ILE A 198 7.07 14.44 22.82
CA ILE A 198 6.40 13.15 22.56
C ILE A 198 5.05 13.18 23.26
N ASP A 199 4.00 13.03 22.49
CA ASP A 199 2.65 12.88 23.01
C ASP A 199 2.26 11.39 23.01
N VAL A 200 2.45 10.76 24.15
CA VAL A 200 2.16 9.33 24.35
C VAL A 200 0.68 9.02 24.05
N LEU A 201 -0.24 9.93 24.40
CA LEU A 201 -1.67 9.73 24.14
C LEU A 201 -1.95 9.68 22.63
N SER A 202 -1.33 10.53 21.83
CA SER A 202 -1.45 10.47 20.36
C SER A 202 -0.91 9.17 19.80
N ILE A 203 0.19 8.63 20.34
CA ILE A 203 0.73 7.33 19.91
C ILE A 203 -0.26 6.22 20.25
N VAL A 204 -0.81 6.21 21.46
CA VAL A 204 -1.81 5.20 21.87
C VAL A 204 -3.07 5.29 21.01
N LEU A 205 -3.61 6.51 20.80
CA LEU A 205 -4.82 6.72 19.98
C LEU A 205 -4.59 6.29 18.53
N SER A 206 -3.43 6.61 17.96
CA SER A 206 -3.05 6.18 16.61
C SER A 206 -2.93 4.66 16.53
N THR A 207 -2.26 4.03 17.49
CA THR A 207 -2.06 2.57 17.56
C THR A 207 -3.38 1.83 17.68
N VAL A 208 -4.21 2.22 18.65
CA VAL A 208 -5.54 1.61 18.87
C VAL A 208 -6.46 1.91 17.68
N GLY A 209 -6.36 3.11 17.13
CA GLY A 209 -7.17 3.58 16.02
C GLY A 209 -6.93 2.79 14.74
N PHE A 210 -5.73 2.86 14.20
CA PHE A 210 -5.38 2.13 12.97
C PHE A 210 -5.31 0.62 13.19
N GLY A 211 -4.81 0.19 14.35
CA GLY A 211 -4.76 -1.23 14.71
C GLY A 211 -6.15 -1.84 14.81
N GLY A 212 -7.08 -1.19 15.52
CA GLY A 212 -8.47 -1.65 15.65
C GLY A 212 -9.22 -1.65 14.33
N LEU A 213 -9.03 -0.59 13.51
CA LEU A 213 -9.65 -0.50 12.19
C LEU A 213 -9.19 -1.63 11.27
N ILE A 214 -7.88 -1.85 11.14
CA ILE A 214 -7.32 -2.87 10.24
C ILE A 214 -7.60 -4.29 10.75
N TYR A 215 -7.48 -4.52 12.06
CA TYR A 215 -7.83 -5.81 12.65
C TYR A 215 -9.30 -6.15 12.42
N GLY A 216 -10.22 -5.19 12.67
CA GLY A 216 -11.63 -5.38 12.45
C GLY A 216 -11.97 -5.66 10.99
N LEU A 217 -11.39 -4.89 10.04
CA LEU A 217 -11.56 -5.13 8.61
C LEU A 217 -11.01 -6.50 8.19
N ALA A 218 -9.81 -6.88 8.62
CA ALA A 218 -9.22 -8.17 8.29
C ALA A 218 -10.04 -9.36 8.83
N SER A 219 -10.67 -9.18 10.00
CA SER A 219 -11.51 -10.21 10.63
C SER A 219 -12.88 -10.41 9.95
N MET A 220 -13.33 -9.44 9.12
CA MET A 220 -14.63 -9.54 8.42
C MET A 220 -14.74 -10.78 7.53
N ALA A 221 -13.64 -11.16 6.90
CA ALA A 221 -13.58 -12.30 5.98
C ALA A 221 -13.89 -13.65 6.66
N GLY A 222 -13.52 -13.81 7.93
CA GLY A 222 -13.70 -15.06 8.66
C GLY A 222 -14.88 -15.08 9.63
N ALA A 223 -15.17 -13.95 10.27
CA ALA A 223 -16.16 -13.88 11.36
C ALA A 223 -17.51 -13.27 10.93
N GLY A 224 -17.58 -12.65 9.75
CA GLY A 224 -18.77 -11.92 9.29
C GLY A 224 -18.90 -10.53 9.92
N ILE A 225 -19.55 -9.62 9.19
CA ILE A 225 -19.63 -8.19 9.54
C ILE A 225 -20.32 -7.91 10.88
N SER A 226 -21.29 -8.73 11.28
CA SER A 226 -22.06 -8.55 12.51
C SER A 226 -21.40 -9.15 13.76
N SER A 227 -20.23 -9.80 13.61
CA SER A 227 -19.54 -10.43 14.74
C SER A 227 -18.96 -9.39 15.71
N PRO A 228 -19.05 -9.61 17.03
CA PRO A 228 -18.40 -8.75 18.01
C PRO A 228 -16.88 -8.63 17.82
N VAL A 229 -16.23 -9.67 17.29
CA VAL A 229 -14.81 -9.68 16.96
C VAL A 229 -14.46 -8.70 15.84
N VAL A 230 -15.44 -8.35 15.00
CA VAL A 230 -15.32 -7.35 13.93
C VAL A 230 -15.76 -5.97 14.44
N LEU A 231 -16.99 -5.89 14.96
CA LEU A 231 -17.60 -4.61 15.35
C LEU A 231 -16.87 -3.95 16.53
N GLY A 232 -16.44 -4.71 17.52
CA GLY A 232 -15.72 -4.17 18.69
C GLY A 232 -14.46 -3.40 18.28
N PRO A 233 -13.47 -4.04 17.63
CA PRO A 233 -12.27 -3.37 17.16
C PRO A 233 -12.53 -2.24 16.18
N LEU A 234 -13.51 -2.35 15.27
CA LEU A 234 -13.87 -1.28 14.34
C LEU A 234 -14.39 -0.04 15.10
N LEU A 235 -15.31 -0.20 16.02
CA LEU A 235 -15.89 0.91 16.80
C LEU A 235 -14.81 1.56 17.67
N VAL A 236 -14.03 0.78 18.39
CA VAL A 236 -12.91 1.29 19.20
C VAL A 236 -11.90 2.00 18.34
N GLY A 237 -11.56 1.42 17.18
CA GLY A 237 -10.64 2.01 16.22
C GLY A 237 -11.13 3.35 15.68
N ILE A 238 -12.40 3.43 15.25
CA ILE A 238 -13.01 4.68 14.73
C ILE A 238 -13.03 5.75 15.82
N VAL A 239 -13.48 5.43 17.03
CA VAL A 239 -13.50 6.37 18.15
C VAL A 239 -12.09 6.88 18.46
N ALA A 240 -11.11 5.98 18.52
CA ALA A 240 -9.71 6.36 18.76
C ALA A 240 -9.16 7.27 17.65
N LEU A 241 -9.48 7.02 16.37
CA LEU A 241 -9.07 7.87 15.25
C LEU A 241 -9.73 9.25 15.28
N VAL A 242 -11.00 9.33 15.65
CA VAL A 242 -11.70 10.63 15.83
C VAL A 242 -11.02 11.44 16.94
N LEU A 243 -10.79 10.81 18.10
CA LEU A 243 -10.08 11.45 19.23
C LEU A 243 -8.64 11.83 18.84
N PHE A 244 -7.94 10.99 18.09
CA PHE A 244 -6.63 11.29 17.53
C PHE A 244 -6.69 12.54 16.64
N GLY A 245 -7.62 12.61 15.68
CA GLY A 245 -7.79 13.75 14.79
C GLY A 245 -8.08 15.06 15.53
N ILE A 246 -9.01 15.05 16.49
CA ILE A 246 -9.32 16.21 17.34
C ILE A 246 -8.06 16.66 18.09
N ARG A 247 -7.32 15.72 18.69
CA ARG A 247 -6.10 16.02 19.44
C ARG A 247 -5.00 16.60 18.55
N GLN A 248 -4.75 16.02 17.35
CA GLN A 248 -3.74 16.55 16.43
C GLN A 248 -4.06 17.99 16.01
N ASN A 249 -5.32 18.33 15.78
CA ASN A 249 -5.73 19.70 15.42
C ASN A 249 -5.63 20.70 16.57
N SER A 250 -5.60 20.22 17.82
CA SER A 250 -5.51 21.07 19.03
C SER A 250 -4.08 21.31 19.51
N MET A 251 -3.08 20.67 18.88
CA MET A 251 -1.67 20.75 19.27
C MET A 251 -0.89 21.69 18.38
N ASP A 252 -0.05 22.57 18.98
CA ASP A 252 0.87 23.44 18.23
C ASP A 252 1.91 22.64 17.42
N LYS A 253 2.35 21.50 17.94
CA LYS A 253 3.33 20.61 17.30
C LYS A 253 2.80 19.18 17.27
N PRO A 254 1.87 18.86 16.35
CA PRO A 254 1.25 17.56 16.28
C PRO A 254 2.24 16.46 15.84
N MET A 255 1.94 15.20 16.19
CA MET A 255 2.66 14.03 15.73
C MET A 255 2.59 13.90 14.20
N VAL A 256 1.38 13.99 13.66
CA VAL A 256 1.10 14.10 12.22
C VAL A 256 0.36 15.41 11.99
N ASN A 257 0.92 16.26 11.16
CA ASN A 257 0.28 17.53 10.84
C ASN A 257 -0.85 17.34 9.83
N LEU A 258 -2.09 17.30 10.33
CA LEU A 258 -3.28 17.11 9.50
C LEU A 258 -3.58 18.29 8.56
N SER A 259 -2.87 19.42 8.70
CA SER A 259 -2.97 20.53 7.74
C SER A 259 -2.59 20.13 6.31
N VAL A 260 -1.92 18.97 6.11
CA VAL A 260 -1.68 18.42 4.77
C VAL A 260 -2.97 18.25 3.98
N PHE A 261 -4.09 17.95 4.64
CA PHE A 261 -5.40 17.79 3.99
C PHE A 261 -6.07 19.13 3.62
N THR A 262 -5.57 20.28 4.10
CA THR A 262 -6.04 21.60 3.65
C THR A 262 -5.53 21.95 2.25
N PHE A 263 -4.53 21.21 1.75
CA PHE A 263 -4.04 21.36 0.39
C PHE A 263 -4.90 20.53 -0.57
N PRO A 264 -5.76 21.15 -1.43
CA PRO A 264 -6.74 20.42 -2.21
C PRO A 264 -6.13 19.33 -3.11
N MET A 265 -4.96 19.60 -3.69
CA MET A 265 -4.30 18.63 -4.58
C MET A 265 -3.73 17.44 -3.81
N PHE A 266 -3.33 17.62 -2.54
CA PHE A 266 -2.94 16.52 -1.67
C PHE A 266 -4.16 15.65 -1.33
N SER A 267 -5.27 16.26 -0.93
CA SER A 267 -6.51 15.54 -0.57
C SER A 267 -7.08 14.77 -1.76
N ILE A 268 -7.13 15.38 -2.95
CA ILE A 268 -7.56 14.70 -4.19
C ILE A 268 -6.61 13.57 -4.56
N GLY A 269 -5.29 13.79 -4.49
CA GLY A 269 -4.28 12.77 -4.76
C GLY A 269 -4.40 11.59 -3.80
N THR A 270 -4.56 11.85 -2.51
CA THR A 270 -4.75 10.82 -1.48
C THR A 270 -6.06 10.05 -1.67
N ALA A 271 -7.15 10.72 -2.01
CA ALA A 271 -8.43 10.07 -2.31
C ALA A 271 -8.31 9.14 -3.54
N LEU A 272 -7.68 9.59 -4.62
CA LEU A 272 -7.42 8.77 -5.81
C LEU A 272 -6.53 7.56 -5.51
N MET A 273 -5.49 7.74 -4.68
CA MET A 273 -4.65 6.64 -4.21
C MET A 273 -5.48 5.63 -3.41
N PHE A 274 -6.26 6.10 -2.44
CA PHE A 274 -7.13 5.27 -1.61
C PHE A 274 -8.08 4.42 -2.46
N LEU A 275 -8.82 5.05 -3.39
CA LEU A 275 -9.75 4.35 -4.29
C LEU A 275 -9.03 3.35 -5.20
N SER A 276 -7.84 3.71 -5.70
CA SER A 276 -7.04 2.83 -6.56
C SER A 276 -6.52 1.60 -5.80
N ILE A 277 -5.99 1.77 -4.58
CA ILE A 277 -5.51 0.66 -3.75
C ILE A 277 -6.67 -0.27 -3.38
N LEU A 278 -7.84 0.29 -3.07
CA LEU A 278 -9.05 -0.50 -2.82
C LEU A 278 -9.39 -1.39 -4.03
N VAL A 279 -9.36 -0.85 -5.25
CA VAL A 279 -9.56 -1.63 -6.49
C VAL A 279 -8.49 -2.69 -6.69
N ILE A 280 -7.21 -2.34 -6.48
CA ILE A 280 -6.07 -3.27 -6.64
C ILE A 280 -6.23 -4.47 -5.70
N LEU A 281 -6.47 -4.24 -4.41
CA LEU A 281 -6.53 -5.31 -3.42
C LEU A 281 -7.81 -6.13 -3.54
N SER A 282 -8.95 -5.48 -3.86
CA SER A 282 -10.18 -6.21 -4.18
C SER A 282 -9.99 -7.17 -5.35
N THR A 283 -9.43 -6.68 -6.47
CA THR A 283 -9.18 -7.50 -7.67
C THR A 283 -8.14 -8.59 -7.39
N GLY A 284 -7.10 -8.25 -6.61
CA GLY A 284 -6.02 -9.15 -6.24
C GLY A 284 -6.46 -10.36 -5.43
N ILE A 285 -7.55 -10.27 -4.64
CA ILE A 285 -8.12 -11.41 -3.93
C ILE A 285 -9.20 -12.14 -4.73
N LEU A 286 -10.03 -11.39 -5.47
CA LEU A 286 -11.16 -11.97 -6.21
C LEU A 286 -10.72 -12.85 -7.38
N LEU A 287 -9.76 -12.38 -8.20
CA LEU A 287 -9.37 -13.13 -9.40
C LEU A 287 -8.71 -14.46 -9.10
N PRO A 288 -7.75 -14.60 -8.15
CA PRO A 288 -7.25 -15.92 -7.76
C PRO A 288 -8.33 -16.86 -7.23
N MET A 289 -9.27 -16.35 -6.42
CA MET A 289 -10.39 -17.14 -5.91
C MET A 289 -11.28 -17.64 -7.05
N TYR A 290 -11.61 -16.77 -7.99
CA TYR A 290 -12.41 -17.08 -9.16
C TYR A 290 -11.73 -18.12 -10.08
N LEU A 291 -10.45 -17.91 -10.42
CA LEU A 291 -9.69 -18.80 -11.28
C LEU A 291 -9.59 -20.21 -10.70
N LYS A 292 -9.38 -20.33 -9.38
CA LYS A 292 -9.25 -21.62 -8.71
C LYS A 292 -10.59 -22.29 -8.39
N GLY A 293 -11.54 -21.50 -7.90
CA GLY A 293 -12.80 -22.03 -7.35
C GLY A 293 -13.93 -22.16 -8.37
N SER A 294 -13.98 -21.31 -9.39
CA SER A 294 -15.01 -21.34 -10.43
C SER A 294 -14.49 -22.01 -11.71
N LEU A 295 -13.34 -21.58 -12.20
CA LEU A 295 -12.76 -22.10 -13.45
C LEU A 295 -11.83 -23.31 -13.23
N LEU A 296 -11.61 -23.74 -11.99
CA LEU A 296 -10.86 -24.91 -11.58
C LEU A 296 -9.41 -24.97 -12.11
N TYR A 297 -8.79 -23.81 -12.38
CA TYR A 297 -7.40 -23.74 -12.76
C TYR A 297 -6.49 -24.08 -11.56
N SER A 298 -5.36 -24.76 -11.84
CA SER A 298 -4.32 -24.93 -10.81
C SER A 298 -3.75 -23.59 -10.36
N ALA A 299 -3.18 -23.53 -9.16
CA ALA A 299 -2.56 -22.34 -8.64
C ALA A 299 -1.47 -21.75 -9.56
N ALA A 300 -0.70 -22.65 -10.21
CA ALA A 300 0.33 -22.25 -11.17
C ALA A 300 -0.26 -21.57 -12.41
N VAL A 301 -1.31 -22.16 -12.99
CA VAL A 301 -2.00 -21.58 -14.16
C VAL A 301 -2.67 -20.25 -13.79
N ALA A 302 -3.34 -20.17 -12.63
CA ALA A 302 -3.94 -18.93 -12.15
C ALA A 302 -2.91 -17.81 -12.02
N GLY A 303 -1.74 -18.11 -11.45
CA GLY A 303 -0.62 -17.16 -11.36
C GLY A 303 -0.11 -16.71 -12.73
N LEU A 304 0.03 -17.64 -13.70
CA LEU A 304 0.46 -17.31 -15.07
C LEU A 304 -0.55 -16.43 -15.80
N LEU A 305 -1.86 -16.65 -15.61
CA LEU A 305 -2.90 -15.83 -16.22
C LEU A 305 -2.91 -14.38 -15.70
N LEU A 306 -2.49 -14.16 -14.44
CA LEU A 306 -2.41 -12.82 -13.84
C LEU A 306 -1.05 -12.14 -14.06
N LEU A 307 -0.04 -12.88 -14.48
CA LEU A 307 1.30 -12.34 -14.70
C LEU A 307 1.35 -11.21 -15.73
N PRO A 308 0.65 -11.27 -16.91
CA PRO A 308 0.69 -10.20 -17.90
C PRO A 308 0.21 -8.85 -17.37
N GLY A 309 -0.86 -8.81 -16.55
CA GLY A 309 -1.35 -7.57 -15.95
C GLY A 309 -0.36 -6.97 -14.97
N ASN A 310 0.25 -7.79 -14.11
CA ASN A 310 1.30 -7.35 -13.21
C ASN A 310 2.52 -6.85 -13.99
N ALA A 311 2.92 -7.51 -15.08
CA ALA A 311 4.00 -7.08 -15.94
C ALA A 311 3.72 -5.71 -16.60
N VAL A 312 2.47 -5.47 -17.03
CA VAL A 312 2.03 -4.15 -17.54
C VAL A 312 2.25 -3.07 -16.48
N ASN A 313 1.83 -3.31 -15.23
CA ASN A 313 2.03 -2.33 -14.15
C ASN A 313 3.52 -2.02 -13.96
N VAL A 314 4.36 -3.04 -13.86
CA VAL A 314 5.82 -2.91 -13.68
C VAL A 314 6.46 -2.12 -14.82
N ILE A 315 6.18 -2.48 -16.08
CA ILE A 315 6.77 -1.85 -17.28
C ILE A 315 6.25 -0.41 -17.44
N MET A 316 4.97 -0.19 -17.20
CA MET A 316 4.34 1.11 -17.40
C MET A 316 4.65 2.13 -16.29
N SER A 317 5.02 1.68 -15.08
CA SER A 317 5.31 2.57 -13.96
C SER A 317 6.35 3.65 -14.28
N PRO A 318 7.57 3.34 -14.76
CA PRO A 318 8.55 4.38 -15.12
C PRO A 318 8.11 5.19 -16.35
N ILE A 319 7.39 4.59 -17.29
CA ILE A 319 6.89 5.27 -18.50
C ILE A 319 5.84 6.32 -18.12
N VAL A 320 4.87 5.97 -17.29
CA VAL A 320 3.84 6.89 -16.78
C VAL A 320 4.47 7.99 -15.93
N GLY A 321 5.50 7.65 -15.12
CA GLY A 321 6.27 8.65 -14.38
C GLY A 321 6.94 9.67 -15.28
N ALA A 322 7.58 9.24 -16.37
CA ALA A 322 8.17 10.14 -17.36
C ALA A 322 7.12 10.95 -18.12
N LEU A 323 5.97 10.33 -18.39
CA LEU A 323 4.86 10.99 -19.08
C LEU A 323 4.20 12.04 -18.18
N PHE A 324 4.13 11.79 -16.86
CA PHE A 324 3.66 12.77 -15.88
C PHE A 324 4.48 14.06 -15.93
N ASP A 325 5.80 13.96 -16.00
CA ASP A 325 6.68 15.13 -16.08
C ASP A 325 6.45 15.95 -17.36
N LYS A 326 5.98 15.31 -18.45
CA LYS A 326 5.73 15.96 -19.75
C LYS A 326 4.33 16.54 -19.89
N ILE A 327 3.29 15.74 -19.65
CA ILE A 327 1.89 16.11 -19.96
C ILE A 327 1.08 16.50 -18.71
N GLY A 328 1.62 16.23 -17.51
CA GLY A 328 1.04 16.61 -16.23
C GLY A 328 -0.01 15.63 -15.68
N PRO A 329 -0.50 15.87 -14.44
CA PRO A 329 -1.30 14.92 -13.67
C PRO A 329 -2.71 14.70 -14.23
N LYS A 330 -3.40 15.77 -14.62
CA LYS A 330 -4.85 15.73 -14.96
C LYS A 330 -5.15 14.78 -16.10
N LYS A 331 -4.41 14.93 -17.23
CA LYS A 331 -4.65 14.11 -18.43
C LYS A 331 -4.42 12.63 -18.15
N LEU A 332 -3.34 12.31 -17.42
CA LEU A 332 -3.02 10.93 -17.07
C LEU A 332 -4.05 10.31 -16.13
N ALA A 333 -4.38 10.99 -15.03
CA ALA A 333 -5.34 10.47 -14.07
C ALA A 333 -6.73 10.28 -14.67
N LEU A 334 -7.19 11.24 -15.51
CA LEU A 334 -8.49 11.15 -16.17
C LEU A 334 -8.54 9.97 -17.15
N THR A 335 -7.55 9.89 -18.07
CA THR A 335 -7.46 8.76 -19.02
C THR A 335 -7.32 7.43 -18.29
N GLY A 336 -6.47 7.39 -17.26
CA GLY A 336 -6.29 6.19 -16.44
C GLY A 336 -7.58 5.75 -15.76
N SER A 337 -8.34 6.67 -15.15
CA SER A 337 -9.61 6.34 -14.49
C SER A 337 -10.67 5.83 -15.46
N ILE A 338 -10.73 6.35 -16.70
CA ILE A 338 -11.58 5.83 -17.76
C ILE A 338 -11.18 4.38 -18.11
N ILE A 339 -9.90 4.12 -18.26
CA ILE A 339 -9.37 2.79 -18.58
C ILE A 339 -9.66 1.80 -17.44
N VAL A 340 -9.48 2.21 -16.17
CA VAL A 340 -9.84 1.41 -14.99
C VAL A 340 -11.32 1.05 -14.99
N LEU A 341 -12.19 2.03 -15.26
CA LEU A 341 -13.64 1.81 -15.34
C LEU A 341 -13.99 0.81 -16.44
N ILE A 342 -13.40 0.97 -17.63
CA ILE A 342 -13.60 0.02 -18.75
C ILE A 342 -13.17 -1.40 -18.35
N GLY A 343 -11.99 -1.57 -17.76
CA GLY A 343 -11.51 -2.87 -17.31
C GLY A 343 -12.46 -3.55 -16.30
N ASN A 344 -12.95 -2.78 -15.31
CA ASN A 344 -13.89 -3.28 -14.32
C ASN A 344 -15.28 -3.61 -14.92
N ILE A 345 -15.79 -2.80 -15.86
CA ILE A 345 -17.06 -3.08 -16.56
C ILE A 345 -16.94 -4.35 -17.41
N ILE A 346 -15.79 -4.57 -18.10
CA ILE A 346 -15.57 -5.80 -18.86
C ILE A 346 -15.61 -7.00 -17.90
N PHE A 347 -14.94 -6.96 -16.75
CA PHE A 347 -15.03 -8.03 -15.76
C PHE A 347 -16.48 -8.25 -15.28
N ALA A 348 -17.19 -7.17 -14.91
CA ALA A 348 -18.58 -7.25 -14.48
C ALA A 348 -19.51 -7.86 -15.56
N ALA A 349 -19.22 -7.62 -16.85
CA ALA A 349 -20.00 -8.16 -17.96
C ALA A 349 -19.67 -9.61 -18.30
N THR A 350 -18.38 -9.98 -18.26
CA THR A 350 -17.88 -11.24 -18.85
C THR A 350 -17.66 -12.40 -17.87
N ILE A 351 -17.58 -12.11 -16.55
CA ILE A 351 -17.35 -13.15 -15.54
C ILE A 351 -18.55 -14.14 -15.52
N SER A 352 -18.23 -15.43 -15.72
CA SER A 352 -19.15 -16.57 -15.67
C SER A 352 -18.37 -17.84 -15.31
N ALA A 353 -19.04 -18.95 -15.07
CA ALA A 353 -18.37 -20.23 -14.80
C ALA A 353 -17.59 -20.79 -16.01
N THR A 354 -17.76 -20.22 -17.20
CA THR A 354 -17.14 -20.69 -18.45
C THR A 354 -16.34 -19.64 -19.19
N THR A 355 -15.94 -18.56 -18.50
CA THR A 355 -15.18 -17.43 -19.10
C THR A 355 -13.84 -17.94 -19.67
N PRO A 356 -13.53 -17.68 -20.94
CA PRO A 356 -12.27 -18.07 -21.54
C PRO A 356 -11.10 -17.24 -20.99
N ALA A 357 -9.91 -17.81 -20.91
CA ALA A 357 -8.72 -17.21 -20.28
C ALA A 357 -8.38 -15.80 -20.80
N TRP A 358 -8.55 -15.55 -22.12
CA TRP A 358 -8.24 -14.25 -22.70
C TRP A 358 -9.15 -13.11 -22.19
N LEU A 359 -10.40 -13.41 -21.84
CA LEU A 359 -11.33 -12.46 -21.19
C LEU A 359 -11.00 -12.20 -19.72
N ILE A 360 -9.99 -12.85 -19.19
CA ILE A 360 -9.41 -12.56 -17.87
C ILE A 360 -8.11 -11.78 -18.04
N ILE A 361 -7.21 -12.25 -18.92
CA ILE A 361 -5.91 -11.65 -19.15
C ILE A 361 -6.03 -10.24 -19.68
N VAL A 362 -6.81 -10.02 -20.74
CA VAL A 362 -6.89 -8.72 -21.42
C VAL A 362 -7.51 -7.64 -20.53
N PRO A 363 -8.68 -7.86 -19.87
CA PRO A 363 -9.21 -6.85 -18.94
C PRO A 363 -8.30 -6.59 -17.74
N PHE A 364 -7.57 -7.60 -17.26
CA PHE A 364 -6.61 -7.43 -16.18
C PHE A 364 -5.42 -6.56 -16.59
N MET A 365 -4.91 -6.72 -17.82
CA MET A 365 -3.88 -5.84 -18.39
C MET A 365 -4.41 -4.40 -18.55
N ILE A 366 -5.63 -4.22 -19.07
CA ILE A 366 -6.29 -2.92 -19.22
C ILE A 366 -6.43 -2.24 -17.86
N LEU A 367 -6.92 -2.98 -16.85
CA LEU A 367 -7.11 -2.49 -15.50
C LEU A 367 -5.81 -1.98 -14.88
N PHE A 368 -4.74 -2.78 -14.93
CA PHE A 368 -3.46 -2.42 -14.33
C PHE A 368 -2.74 -1.30 -15.09
N PHE A 369 -2.91 -1.25 -16.40
CA PHE A 369 -2.46 -0.10 -17.20
C PHE A 369 -3.13 1.20 -16.74
N GLY A 370 -4.46 1.19 -16.60
CA GLY A 370 -5.22 2.34 -16.11
C GLY A 370 -4.86 2.72 -14.67
N LEU A 371 -4.75 1.74 -13.77
CA LEU A 371 -4.35 1.96 -12.38
C LEU A 371 -2.99 2.63 -12.26
N THR A 372 -2.00 2.20 -13.06
CA THR A 372 -0.68 2.85 -13.09
C THR A 372 -0.78 4.31 -13.51
N MET A 373 -1.64 4.63 -14.50
CA MET A 373 -1.88 5.99 -14.97
C MET A 373 -2.63 6.86 -13.94
N VAL A 374 -3.26 6.28 -12.92
CA VAL A 374 -3.89 7.02 -11.82
C VAL A 374 -2.96 7.15 -10.62
N THR A 375 -2.39 6.06 -10.15
CA THR A 375 -1.65 6.00 -8.87
C THR A 375 -0.40 6.86 -8.87
N ILE A 376 0.44 6.79 -9.92
CA ILE A 376 1.69 7.56 -9.99
C ILE A 376 1.42 9.07 -10.03
N PRO A 377 0.54 9.59 -10.90
CA PRO A 377 0.20 11.01 -10.89
C PRO A 377 -0.50 11.43 -9.59
N ALA A 378 -1.38 10.63 -9.02
CA ALA A 378 -2.08 10.93 -7.78
C ALA A 378 -1.11 11.13 -6.62
N GLN A 379 -0.18 10.20 -6.42
CA GLN A 379 0.84 10.28 -5.38
C GLN A 379 1.81 11.44 -5.61
N THR A 380 2.37 11.54 -6.82
CA THR A 380 3.38 12.56 -7.14
C THR A 380 2.79 13.97 -7.06
N ASN A 381 1.60 14.18 -7.63
CA ASN A 381 0.94 15.49 -7.62
C ASN A 381 0.47 15.89 -6.23
N GLY A 382 -0.11 14.95 -5.48
CA GLY A 382 -0.53 15.18 -4.11
C GLY A 382 0.62 15.64 -3.23
N LEU A 383 1.72 14.91 -3.23
CA LEU A 383 2.90 15.25 -2.43
C LEU A 383 3.61 16.52 -2.91
N ASN A 384 3.65 16.76 -4.23
CA ASN A 384 4.23 17.99 -4.79
C ASN A 384 3.44 19.27 -4.43
N ALA A 385 2.19 19.14 -4.02
CA ALA A 385 1.37 20.27 -3.58
C ALA A 385 1.72 20.78 -2.18
N LEU A 386 2.42 19.95 -1.39
CA LEU A 386 2.81 20.29 -0.03
C LEU A 386 4.07 21.17 0.00
N PRO A 387 4.24 22.02 1.04
CA PRO A 387 5.52 22.62 1.35
C PRO A 387 6.49 21.55 1.86
N ARG A 388 7.79 21.82 1.77
CA ARG A 388 8.86 20.86 2.05
C ARG A 388 8.80 20.31 3.48
N GLU A 389 8.42 21.15 4.44
CA GLU A 389 8.31 20.85 5.86
C GLU A 389 7.25 19.78 6.14
N LEU A 390 6.24 19.68 5.26
CA LEU A 390 5.12 18.72 5.38
C LEU A 390 5.29 17.44 4.56
N TYR A 391 6.42 17.25 3.83
CA TYR A 391 6.61 16.02 3.03
C TYR A 391 6.60 14.75 3.89
N GLY A 392 7.17 14.80 5.08
CA GLY A 392 7.15 13.68 6.03
C GLY A 392 5.74 13.34 6.49
N ASP A 393 4.99 14.36 6.94
CA ASP A 393 3.60 14.19 7.39
C ASP A 393 2.69 13.72 6.25
N GLY A 394 2.82 14.30 5.05
CA GLY A 394 2.07 13.90 3.86
C GLY A 394 2.37 12.48 3.42
N SER A 395 3.65 12.09 3.40
CA SER A 395 4.06 10.73 3.07
C SER A 395 3.49 9.71 4.06
N ALA A 396 3.62 9.98 5.37
CA ALA A 396 3.09 9.11 6.40
C ALA A 396 1.55 9.00 6.32
N ALA A 397 0.84 10.11 6.17
CA ALA A 397 -0.62 10.13 6.04
C ALA A 397 -1.09 9.33 4.81
N MET A 398 -0.47 9.55 3.64
CA MET A 398 -0.84 8.83 2.40
C MET A 398 -0.55 7.33 2.52
N ASN A 399 0.62 6.92 3.04
CA ASN A 399 0.93 5.51 3.23
C ASN A 399 0.01 4.84 4.26
N THR A 400 -0.35 5.52 5.35
CA THR A 400 -1.31 5.01 6.33
C THR A 400 -2.67 4.77 5.70
N LEU A 401 -3.18 5.74 4.93
CA LEU A 401 -4.46 5.58 4.23
C LEU A 401 -4.42 4.51 3.15
N ASN A 402 -3.27 4.26 2.53
CA ASN A 402 -3.09 3.13 1.61
C ASN A 402 -3.23 1.78 2.32
N GLN A 403 -2.72 1.63 3.55
CA GLN A 403 -2.90 0.40 4.34
C GLN A 403 -4.38 0.19 4.72
N VAL A 404 -5.05 1.27 5.14
CA VAL A 404 -6.50 1.22 5.42
C VAL A 404 -7.29 0.85 4.16
N ALA A 405 -6.96 1.46 3.00
CA ALA A 405 -7.60 1.14 1.73
C ALA A 405 -7.41 -0.33 1.32
N GLY A 406 -6.21 -0.87 1.57
CA GLY A 406 -5.91 -2.28 1.32
C GLY A 406 -6.76 -3.22 2.16
N ALA A 407 -6.81 -2.99 3.47
CA ALA A 407 -7.64 -3.76 4.38
C ALA A 407 -9.13 -3.63 4.06
N ALA A 408 -9.61 -2.42 3.76
CA ALA A 408 -10.99 -2.17 3.37
C ALA A 408 -11.34 -2.85 2.04
N GLY A 409 -10.45 -2.78 1.05
CA GLY A 409 -10.64 -3.39 -0.27
C GLY A 409 -10.83 -4.90 -0.20
N THR A 410 -9.96 -5.58 0.53
CA THR A 410 -10.08 -7.04 0.73
C THR A 410 -11.34 -7.42 1.52
N ALA A 411 -11.63 -6.70 2.60
CA ALA A 411 -12.78 -6.96 3.45
C ALA A 411 -14.12 -6.76 2.69
N ILE A 412 -14.26 -5.63 2.01
CA ILE A 412 -15.44 -5.31 1.20
C ILE A 412 -15.60 -6.31 0.06
N ALA A 413 -14.50 -6.67 -0.62
CA ALA A 413 -14.55 -7.63 -1.71
C ALA A 413 -15.09 -8.98 -1.27
N ILE A 414 -14.60 -9.53 -0.14
CA ILE A 414 -15.07 -10.82 0.37
C ILE A 414 -16.51 -10.74 0.87
N THR A 415 -16.87 -9.65 1.56
CA THR A 415 -18.25 -9.44 2.03
C THR A 415 -19.25 -9.40 0.87
N LEU A 416 -18.94 -8.65 -0.18
CA LEU A 416 -19.79 -8.54 -1.36
C LEU A 416 -19.80 -9.83 -2.20
N LEU A 417 -18.67 -10.52 -2.27
CA LEU A 417 -18.59 -11.86 -2.87
C LEU A 417 -19.59 -12.81 -2.19
N THR A 418 -19.55 -12.89 -0.86
CA THR A 418 -20.44 -13.75 -0.08
C THR A 418 -21.89 -13.35 -0.22
N ALA A 419 -22.20 -12.05 -0.19
CA ALA A 419 -23.56 -11.53 -0.40
C ALA A 419 -24.09 -11.89 -1.81
N GLY A 420 -23.25 -11.73 -2.83
CA GLY A 420 -23.59 -12.10 -4.21
C GLY A 420 -23.81 -13.61 -4.39
N GLN A 421 -22.99 -14.43 -3.75
CA GLN A 421 -23.14 -15.88 -3.71
C GLN A 421 -24.47 -16.29 -3.08
N THR A 422 -24.77 -15.75 -1.90
CA THR A 422 -26.02 -16.05 -1.16
C THR A 422 -27.25 -15.63 -1.96
N SER A 423 -27.22 -14.43 -2.55
CA SER A 423 -28.32 -13.92 -3.38
C SER A 423 -28.55 -14.77 -4.63
N PHE A 424 -27.49 -15.21 -5.30
CA PHE A 424 -27.58 -16.03 -6.50
C PHE A 424 -28.08 -17.44 -6.18
N ALA A 425 -27.52 -18.08 -5.13
CA ALA A 425 -27.92 -19.43 -4.70
C ALA A 425 -29.40 -19.49 -4.27
N ALA A 426 -29.94 -18.42 -3.66
CA ALA A 426 -31.36 -18.33 -3.31
C ALA A 426 -32.28 -18.33 -4.53
N GLY A 427 -31.82 -17.80 -5.68
CA GLY A 427 -32.57 -17.76 -6.94
C GLY A 427 -32.32 -18.96 -7.87
N ALA A 428 -31.25 -19.71 -7.65
CA ALA A 428 -30.82 -20.85 -8.46
C ALA A 428 -30.29 -21.99 -7.58
N PRO A 429 -31.18 -22.76 -6.91
CA PRO A 429 -30.77 -23.81 -5.95
C PRO A 429 -29.93 -24.94 -6.58
N ASP A 430 -30.12 -25.19 -7.87
CA ASP A 430 -29.40 -26.27 -8.61
C ASP A 430 -28.08 -25.80 -9.23
N ALA A 431 -27.69 -24.53 -9.00
CA ALA A 431 -26.47 -23.98 -9.57
C ALA A 431 -25.22 -24.66 -8.98
N SER A 432 -24.24 -24.92 -9.83
CA SER A 432 -22.93 -25.43 -9.40
C SER A 432 -22.20 -24.44 -8.50
N GLN A 433 -21.30 -24.94 -7.65
CA GLN A 433 -20.46 -24.08 -6.81
C GLN A 433 -19.63 -23.08 -7.62
N GLY A 434 -19.21 -23.45 -8.84
CA GLY A 434 -18.50 -22.58 -9.77
C GLY A 434 -19.35 -21.41 -10.25
N GLU A 435 -20.64 -21.63 -10.56
CA GLU A 435 -21.57 -20.59 -10.98
C GLU A 435 -21.90 -19.64 -9.82
N VAL A 436 -22.14 -20.18 -8.63
CA VAL A 436 -22.38 -19.40 -7.41
C VAL A 436 -21.17 -18.50 -7.12
N LEU A 437 -19.94 -19.02 -7.20
CA LEU A 437 -18.73 -18.22 -6.99
C LEU A 437 -18.56 -17.15 -8.07
N ALA A 438 -18.77 -17.48 -9.34
CA ALA A 438 -18.71 -16.53 -10.46
C ALA A 438 -19.72 -15.39 -10.28
N ALA A 439 -20.94 -15.70 -9.86
CA ALA A 439 -21.97 -14.69 -9.56
C ALA A 439 -21.55 -13.75 -8.44
N GLY A 440 -20.98 -14.26 -7.35
CA GLY A 440 -20.44 -13.44 -6.26
C GLY A 440 -19.30 -12.52 -6.71
N VAL A 441 -18.37 -13.02 -7.52
CA VAL A 441 -17.28 -12.22 -8.10
C VAL A 441 -17.84 -11.13 -9.02
N LYS A 442 -18.78 -11.47 -9.88
CA LYS A 442 -19.48 -10.51 -10.77
C LYS A 442 -20.17 -9.41 -9.98
N TYR A 443 -20.88 -9.76 -8.91
CA TYR A 443 -21.54 -8.81 -8.01
C TYR A 443 -20.53 -7.81 -7.40
N THR A 444 -19.37 -8.31 -6.99
CA THR A 444 -18.32 -7.45 -6.45
C THR A 444 -17.73 -6.52 -7.51
N PHE A 445 -17.58 -6.95 -8.77
CA PHE A 445 -17.11 -6.08 -9.85
C PHE A 445 -18.08 -4.97 -10.21
N TYR A 446 -19.40 -5.13 -10.02
CA TYR A 446 -20.33 -4.00 -10.13
C TYR A 446 -20.02 -2.90 -9.11
N PHE A 447 -19.74 -3.28 -7.87
CA PHE A 447 -19.38 -2.32 -6.82
C PHE A 447 -18.02 -1.65 -7.10
N VAL A 448 -17.01 -2.42 -7.50
CA VAL A 448 -15.69 -1.91 -7.87
C VAL A 448 -15.77 -0.96 -9.07
N SER A 449 -16.69 -1.23 -10.01
CA SER A 449 -16.99 -0.29 -11.11
C SER A 449 -17.58 1.03 -10.59
N GLY A 450 -18.47 0.98 -9.59
CA GLY A 450 -18.98 2.16 -8.90
C GLY A 450 -17.87 3.00 -8.24
N ILE A 451 -16.93 2.34 -7.56
CA ILE A 451 -15.75 3.02 -7.01
C ILE A 451 -14.91 3.68 -8.11
N SER A 452 -14.77 3.02 -9.26
CA SER A 452 -14.02 3.56 -10.40
C SER A 452 -14.71 4.81 -10.99
N VAL A 453 -16.04 4.90 -10.96
CA VAL A 453 -16.76 6.12 -11.31
C VAL A 453 -16.43 7.25 -10.33
N VAL A 454 -16.39 6.99 -9.03
CA VAL A 454 -15.98 7.98 -8.02
C VAL A 454 -14.56 8.45 -8.28
N ALA A 455 -13.63 7.53 -8.56
CA ALA A 455 -12.24 7.86 -8.91
C ALA A 455 -12.17 8.72 -10.19
N LEU A 456 -12.98 8.43 -11.19
CA LEU A 456 -13.10 9.24 -12.41
C LEU A 456 -13.56 10.67 -12.09
N ILE A 457 -14.60 10.82 -11.26
CA ILE A 457 -15.07 12.14 -10.81
C ILE A 457 -13.97 12.91 -10.08
N CYS A 458 -13.26 12.27 -9.15
CA CYS A 458 -12.13 12.88 -8.45
C CYS A 458 -11.01 13.34 -9.42
N SER A 459 -10.78 12.58 -10.51
CA SER A 459 -9.75 12.89 -11.50
C SER A 459 -10.00 14.20 -12.24
N PHE A 460 -11.27 14.59 -12.44
CA PHE A 460 -11.63 15.87 -13.08
C PHE A 460 -11.11 17.09 -12.29
N PHE A 461 -11.04 16.96 -10.96
CA PHE A 461 -10.59 18.04 -10.08
C PHE A 461 -9.06 18.13 -9.96
N MET A 462 -8.31 17.18 -10.51
CA MET A 462 -6.85 17.21 -10.48
C MET A 462 -6.30 18.36 -11.33
N LYS A 463 -5.35 19.14 -10.79
CA LYS A 463 -4.70 20.29 -11.44
C LYS A 463 -3.18 20.23 -11.24
N LYS A 464 -2.44 20.94 -12.06
CA LYS A 464 -0.99 21.13 -11.85
C LYS A 464 -0.75 21.97 -10.57
N PRO A 465 0.31 21.69 -9.80
CA PRO A 465 0.58 22.41 -8.54
C PRO A 465 0.78 23.92 -8.70
N SER A 466 1.34 24.39 -9.83
CA SER A 466 1.54 25.82 -10.12
C SER A 466 0.22 26.59 -10.26
N GLU A 467 -0.82 25.99 -10.81
CA GLU A 467 -2.14 26.59 -10.98
C GLU A 467 -2.88 26.69 -9.61
N ALA A 468 -2.58 25.77 -8.71
CA ALA A 468 -3.14 25.77 -7.35
C ALA A 468 -2.51 26.89 -6.49
N LYS A 469 -1.19 27.10 -6.59
CA LYS A 469 -0.49 28.22 -5.88
C LYS A 469 -0.95 29.59 -6.35
N ALA A 470 -1.12 29.80 -7.65
CA ALA A 470 -1.57 31.08 -8.20
C ALA A 470 -2.96 31.47 -7.69
N LYS A 471 -3.90 30.50 -7.57
CA LYS A 471 -5.25 30.77 -7.02
C LYS A 471 -5.27 30.98 -5.50
N SER A 472 -4.43 30.26 -4.75
CA SER A 472 -4.30 30.47 -3.30
C SER A 472 -3.72 31.82 -2.97
N THR A 473 -2.71 32.30 -3.71
CA THR A 473 -2.12 33.64 -3.54
C THR A 473 -3.12 34.74 -3.93
N ALA A 474 -3.89 34.55 -5.01
CA ALA A 474 -4.93 35.49 -5.42
C ALA A 474 -6.08 35.57 -4.39
N ALA A 475 -6.50 34.44 -3.82
CA ALA A 475 -7.53 34.39 -2.78
C ALA A 475 -7.08 35.05 -1.45
N ALA A 476 -5.80 34.88 -1.10
CA ALA A 476 -5.21 35.54 0.10
C ALA A 476 -5.07 37.06 -0.07
N THR A 477 -4.85 37.52 -1.33
CA THR A 477 -4.70 38.95 -1.62
C THR A 477 -6.06 39.69 -1.69
N THR A 478 -7.15 38.96 -1.90
CA THR A 478 -8.53 39.49 -1.97
C THR A 478 -9.31 39.39 -0.65
N ALA A 479 -8.71 38.82 0.42
CA ALA A 479 -9.32 38.83 1.74
C ALA A 479 -9.26 40.25 2.33
N PRO A 480 -10.41 40.85 2.73
CA PRO A 480 -10.40 42.20 3.33
C PRO A 480 -9.63 42.13 4.63
N VAL A 481 -8.68 43.07 4.78
CA VAL A 481 -8.02 43.35 6.07
C VAL A 481 -9.13 43.73 7.04
N ARG A 482 -9.44 42.90 8.02
CA ARG A 482 -10.31 43.25 9.13
C ARG A 482 -9.49 44.17 10.04
N GLU A 483 -9.86 45.44 10.04
CA GLU A 483 -9.46 46.38 11.05
C GLU A 483 -10.02 46.02 12.43
#